data_51a87a80d7feb636c601faf298a09631
#
_entry.id   51a87a80d7feb636c601faf298a09631
#
_cell.length_a   1.000
_cell.length_b   1.000
_cell.length_c   1.000
_cell.angle_alpha   90.00
_cell.angle_beta   90.00
_cell.angle_gamma   90.00
#
_symmetry.space_group_name_H-M   'P 1'
#
loop_
_entity.id
_entity.type
_entity.pdbx_description
1 polymer ?
#
loop_
_entity_poly.entity_id
_entity_poly.type
_entity_poly.pdbx_seq_one_letter_code
_entity_poly.pdbx_strand_id
1 'polypeptide(L)'
;MSQGNMTGYLPGDPRYGLSGEALRNYYRTKPAQWAIYCWDKPGTEATRRALLPKQKSYVKDFGERVIGYGHFVSDDGRDTLGTSFFMQLDDRAAADAFVAGEPMSKAGLYQRVEIHRWSNSVQKRQADSRRKGLQQFVCTGPKTGTPEFFRAYLHAHESYFAAYGDSFIFRGPIRSADGADNIGTALLLELPDRAAADAFWNNEPFAKNGGYQRDARITRWVFGD
;
A
#
# COMPACT_ATOMS: atom_id res chain seq x y z
N MET A 1 -24.41 -29.81 -5.26
CA MET A 1 -23.05 -29.40 -5.66
C MET A 1 -22.90 -27.95 -5.19
N SER A 2 -22.12 -27.76 -4.13
CA SER A 2 -21.84 -26.44 -3.53
C SER A 2 -21.08 -25.62 -4.59
N GLN A 3 -21.62 -24.48 -5.00
CA GLN A 3 -20.87 -23.50 -5.79
C GLN A 3 -19.68 -23.07 -4.93
N GLY A 4 -18.49 -23.53 -5.29
CA GLY A 4 -17.25 -23.17 -4.62
C GLY A 4 -17.12 -21.64 -4.60
N ASN A 5 -16.75 -21.10 -3.45
CA ASN A 5 -16.54 -19.68 -3.23
C ASN A 5 -15.51 -19.12 -4.23
N MET A 6 -15.96 -18.50 -5.31
CA MET A 6 -15.12 -17.96 -6.39
C MET A 6 -14.31 -16.71 -5.97
N THR A 7 -14.35 -16.31 -4.70
CA THR A 7 -13.76 -15.06 -4.22
C THR A 7 -12.47 -15.24 -3.39
N GLY A 8 -12.04 -16.48 -3.12
CA GLY A 8 -10.80 -16.76 -2.36
C GLY A 8 -10.84 -16.37 -0.87
N TYR A 9 -11.98 -15.87 -0.36
CA TYR A 9 -12.14 -15.51 1.04
C TYR A 9 -12.56 -16.71 1.89
N LEU A 10 -11.98 -16.86 3.08
CA LEU A 10 -12.28 -17.94 4.01
C LEU A 10 -13.53 -17.65 4.87
N PRO A 11 -14.21 -18.69 5.41
CA PRO A 11 -15.27 -18.50 6.40
C PRO A 11 -14.79 -17.64 7.58
N GLY A 12 -15.60 -16.66 7.98
CA GLY A 12 -15.24 -15.66 8.99
C GLY A 12 -14.69 -14.34 8.43
N ASP A 13 -14.24 -14.30 7.17
CA ASP A 13 -13.94 -13.04 6.50
C ASP A 13 -15.27 -12.35 6.11
N PRO A 14 -15.45 -11.04 6.39
CA PRO A 14 -16.69 -10.33 6.05
C PRO A 14 -17.00 -10.29 4.54
N ARG A 15 -16.04 -10.65 3.70
CA ARG A 15 -16.20 -10.76 2.23
C ARG A 15 -16.59 -12.18 1.80
N TYR A 16 -16.59 -13.14 2.72
CA TYR A 16 -16.92 -14.53 2.39
C TYR A 16 -18.31 -14.64 1.75
N GLY A 17 -18.37 -15.25 0.58
CA GLY A 17 -19.62 -15.41 -0.18
C GLY A 17 -20.08 -14.15 -0.93
N LEU A 18 -19.45 -12.99 -0.72
CA LEU A 18 -19.79 -11.79 -1.47
C LEU A 18 -19.20 -11.84 -2.88
N SER A 19 -19.98 -11.43 -3.87
CA SER A 19 -19.54 -11.29 -5.26
C SER A 19 -20.31 -10.15 -5.96
N GLY A 20 -19.84 -9.76 -7.14
CA GLY A 20 -20.52 -8.74 -7.95
C GLY A 20 -20.80 -7.45 -7.16
N GLU A 21 -22.03 -6.96 -7.22
CA GLU A 21 -22.42 -5.70 -6.58
C GLU A 21 -22.38 -5.76 -5.04
N ALA A 22 -22.69 -6.92 -4.44
CA ALA A 22 -22.59 -7.08 -2.99
C ALA A 22 -21.16 -6.87 -2.47
N LEU A 23 -20.15 -7.40 -3.17
CA LEU A 23 -18.75 -7.17 -2.83
C LEU A 23 -18.34 -5.71 -3.08
N ARG A 24 -18.80 -5.08 -4.15
CA ARG A 24 -18.55 -3.66 -4.43
C ARG A 24 -19.15 -2.78 -3.34
N ASN A 25 -20.38 -3.06 -2.91
CA ASN A 25 -21.03 -2.32 -1.85
C ASN A 25 -20.32 -2.47 -0.51
N TYR A 26 -19.85 -3.66 -0.16
CA TYR A 26 -18.97 -3.87 1.02
C TYR A 26 -17.77 -2.91 0.98
N TYR A 27 -17.09 -2.79 -0.16
CA TYR A 27 -15.93 -1.91 -0.26
C TYR A 27 -16.26 -0.41 -0.27
N ARG A 28 -17.45 -0.02 -0.71
CA ARG A 28 -17.94 1.37 -0.60
C ARG A 28 -18.21 1.77 0.84
N THR A 29 -18.77 0.85 1.63
CA THR A 29 -19.32 1.14 2.96
C THR A 29 -18.35 0.85 4.11
N LYS A 30 -17.32 0.04 3.89
CA LYS A 30 -16.30 -0.19 4.92
C LYS A 30 -15.52 1.09 5.23
N PRO A 31 -14.96 1.25 6.46
CA PRO A 31 -14.12 2.39 6.78
C PRO A 31 -13.02 2.64 5.74
N ALA A 32 -12.93 3.87 5.25
CA ALA A 32 -12.01 4.21 4.19
C ALA A 32 -10.55 4.15 4.67
N GLN A 33 -9.68 3.62 3.82
CA GLN A 33 -8.25 3.55 4.05
C GLN A 33 -7.54 4.17 2.86
N TRP A 34 -6.39 4.78 3.12
CA TRP A 34 -5.66 5.58 2.16
C TRP A 34 -4.18 5.22 2.16
N ALA A 35 -3.62 5.05 0.98
CA ALA A 35 -2.18 5.01 0.74
C ALA A 35 -1.76 6.38 0.21
N ILE A 36 -0.93 7.09 0.97
CA ILE A 36 -0.51 8.46 0.70
C ILE A 36 1.01 8.45 0.49
N TYR A 37 1.46 8.92 -0.66
CA TYR A 37 2.87 8.98 -1.04
C TYR A 37 3.28 10.42 -1.28
N CYS A 38 4.23 10.88 -0.51
CA CYS A 38 4.75 12.25 -0.56
C CYS A 38 6.21 12.19 -1.00
N TRP A 39 6.51 12.72 -2.19
CA TRP A 39 7.85 12.70 -2.78
C TRP A 39 8.55 14.03 -2.58
N ASP A 40 9.77 13.99 -2.07
CA ASP A 40 10.55 15.17 -1.73
C ASP A 40 11.05 15.93 -2.96
N LYS A 41 11.19 17.24 -2.81
CA LYS A 41 11.98 18.06 -3.73
C LYS A 41 13.47 17.77 -3.53
N PRO A 42 14.28 17.80 -4.58
CA PRO A 42 15.73 17.76 -4.43
C PRO A 42 16.26 18.87 -3.50
N GLY A 43 17.28 18.58 -2.71
CA GLY A 43 17.94 19.56 -1.84
C GLY A 43 17.18 19.90 -0.56
N THR A 44 16.23 19.07 -0.13
CA THR A 44 15.41 19.30 1.07
C THR A 44 15.85 18.50 2.29
N GLU A 45 16.96 17.77 2.22
CA GLU A 45 17.42 16.81 3.25
C GLU A 45 17.62 17.48 4.62
N ALA A 46 18.20 18.69 4.63
CA ALA A 46 18.39 19.46 5.88
C ALA A 46 17.07 19.86 6.52
N THR A 47 16.14 20.35 5.72
CA THR A 47 14.79 20.72 6.17
C THR A 47 14.03 19.50 6.68
N ARG A 48 14.10 18.36 5.95
CA ARG A 48 13.51 17.10 6.37
C ARG A 48 14.04 16.69 7.75
N ARG A 49 15.35 16.67 7.92
CA ARG A 49 15.99 16.28 9.18
C ARG A 49 15.52 17.17 10.36
N ALA A 50 15.42 18.46 10.15
CA ALA A 50 14.93 19.41 11.16
C ALA A 50 13.46 19.20 11.53
N LEU A 51 12.63 18.77 10.58
CA LEU A 51 11.19 18.57 10.78
C LEU A 51 10.80 17.16 11.23
N LEU A 52 11.71 16.17 11.13
CA LEU A 52 11.42 14.78 11.45
C LEU A 52 10.79 14.57 12.85
N PRO A 53 11.26 15.21 13.94
CA PRO A 53 10.62 15.09 15.25
C PRO A 53 9.16 15.60 15.25
N LYS A 54 8.89 16.68 14.53
CA LYS A 54 7.52 17.24 14.40
C LYS A 54 6.63 16.31 13.60
N GLN A 55 7.14 15.71 12.52
CA GLN A 55 6.40 14.75 11.72
C GLN A 55 6.04 13.51 12.57
N LYS A 56 7.00 12.95 13.32
CA LYS A 56 6.74 11.82 14.21
C LYS A 56 5.66 12.12 15.24
N SER A 57 5.70 13.30 15.88
CA SER A 57 4.67 13.73 16.80
C SER A 57 3.31 13.84 16.11
N TYR A 58 3.26 14.50 14.95
CA TYR A 58 2.03 14.65 14.17
C TYR A 58 1.39 13.30 13.82
N VAL A 59 2.18 12.35 13.33
CA VAL A 59 1.68 11.01 12.99
C VAL A 59 1.18 10.27 14.23
N LYS A 60 1.90 10.38 15.35
CA LYS A 60 1.52 9.75 16.63
C LYS A 60 0.15 10.22 17.11
N ASP A 61 -0.22 11.48 16.89
CA ASP A 61 -1.52 12.04 17.31
C ASP A 61 -2.71 11.38 16.60
N PHE A 62 -2.49 10.70 15.48
CA PHE A 62 -3.53 9.92 14.79
C PHE A 62 -3.74 8.52 15.38
N GLY A 63 -2.87 8.03 16.27
CA GLY A 63 -3.02 6.80 17.01
C GLY A 63 -3.41 5.59 16.13
N GLU A 64 -4.50 4.92 16.49
CA GLU A 64 -5.03 3.74 15.79
C GLU A 64 -5.43 3.98 14.33
N ARG A 65 -5.51 5.23 13.87
CA ARG A 65 -5.77 5.53 12.45
C ARG A 65 -4.54 5.32 11.56
N VAL A 66 -3.35 5.21 12.13
CA VAL A 66 -2.12 4.90 11.39
C VAL A 66 -2.01 3.40 11.18
N ILE A 67 -2.13 2.91 9.95
CA ILE A 67 -1.89 1.51 9.60
C ILE A 67 -0.40 1.27 9.39
N GLY A 68 0.28 2.21 8.75
CA GLY A 68 1.72 2.20 8.54
C GLY A 68 2.25 3.58 8.18
N TYR A 69 3.50 3.84 8.57
CA TYR A 69 4.20 5.10 8.35
C TYR A 69 5.70 4.85 8.18
N GLY A 70 6.29 5.47 7.19
CA GLY A 70 7.72 5.39 6.95
C GLY A 70 8.20 6.16 5.74
N HIS A 71 9.46 5.96 5.40
CA HIS A 71 10.15 6.78 4.41
C HIS A 71 10.57 5.94 3.20
N PHE A 72 10.34 6.50 2.01
CA PHE A 72 11.00 6.03 0.80
C PHE A 72 12.46 6.42 0.84
N VAL A 73 13.34 5.47 0.49
CA VAL A 73 14.79 5.70 0.45
C VAL A 73 15.37 5.20 -0.85
N SER A 74 16.58 5.69 -1.18
CA SER A 74 17.37 5.14 -2.29
C SER A 74 17.73 3.67 -2.05
N ASP A 75 18.07 2.93 -3.10
CA ASP A 75 18.35 1.49 -2.99
C ASP A 75 19.52 1.19 -2.04
N ASP A 76 20.50 2.09 -1.95
CA ASP A 76 21.61 1.98 -0.98
C ASP A 76 21.21 2.47 0.43
N GLY A 77 20.03 3.06 0.59
CA GLY A 77 19.47 3.54 1.85
C GLY A 77 20.06 4.86 2.36
N ARG A 78 20.85 5.56 1.56
CA ARG A 78 21.53 6.79 1.98
C ARG A 78 20.64 8.03 1.91
N ASP A 79 19.80 8.09 0.87
CA ASP A 79 18.97 9.25 0.60
C ASP A 79 17.51 8.97 0.91
N THR A 80 16.84 9.90 1.59
CA THR A 80 15.40 9.86 1.75
C THR A 80 14.74 10.54 0.56
N LEU A 81 13.84 9.80 -0.10
CA LEU A 81 13.15 10.23 -1.32
C LEU A 81 11.74 10.75 -1.03
N GLY A 82 11.22 10.51 0.17
CA GLY A 82 9.87 10.88 0.52
C GLY A 82 9.32 10.16 1.74
N THR A 83 8.03 10.30 1.95
CA THR A 83 7.30 9.64 3.06
C THR A 83 6.06 8.94 2.52
N SER A 84 5.72 7.80 3.09
CA SER A 84 4.44 7.16 2.86
C SER A 84 3.65 7.01 4.16
N PHE A 85 2.34 7.18 4.03
CA PHE A 85 1.39 6.96 5.10
C PHE A 85 0.30 6.00 4.60
N PHE A 86 -0.02 5.00 5.40
CA PHE A 86 -1.18 4.15 5.21
C PHE A 86 -2.12 4.42 6.37
N MET A 87 -3.28 5.02 6.08
CA MET A 87 -4.14 5.63 7.08
C MET A 87 -5.58 5.14 6.96
N GLN A 88 -6.28 5.07 8.08
CA GLN A 88 -7.74 4.98 8.11
C GLN A 88 -8.29 6.37 8.38
N LEU A 89 -8.88 7.00 7.38
CA LEU A 89 -9.49 8.34 7.45
C LEU A 89 -10.86 8.26 6.78
N ASP A 90 -11.80 9.05 7.26
CA ASP A 90 -13.22 8.89 6.94
C ASP A 90 -13.51 9.03 5.43
N ASP A 91 -12.90 10.04 4.80
CA ASP A 91 -13.10 10.34 3.38
C ASP A 91 -11.85 10.98 2.75
N ARG A 92 -11.97 11.37 1.48
CA ARG A 92 -10.91 12.03 0.74
C ARG A 92 -10.57 13.40 1.33
N ALA A 93 -11.54 14.13 1.81
CA ALA A 93 -11.31 15.45 2.42
C ALA A 93 -10.49 15.31 3.71
N ALA A 94 -10.75 14.30 4.53
CA ALA A 94 -9.93 13.98 5.70
C ALA A 94 -8.49 13.60 5.33
N ALA A 95 -8.29 12.88 4.21
CA ALA A 95 -6.95 12.55 3.71
C ALA A 95 -6.21 13.78 3.19
N ASP A 96 -6.90 14.68 2.46
CA ASP A 96 -6.34 15.96 2.02
C ASP A 96 -5.98 16.85 3.21
N ALA A 97 -6.83 16.92 4.24
CA ALA A 97 -6.58 17.67 5.47
C ALA A 97 -5.39 17.10 6.27
N PHE A 98 -5.26 15.76 6.33
CA PHE A 98 -4.09 15.11 6.92
C PHE A 98 -2.80 15.56 6.23
N VAL A 99 -2.75 15.54 4.91
CA VAL A 99 -1.57 15.98 4.14
C VAL A 99 -1.31 17.47 4.35
N ALA A 100 -2.34 18.31 4.27
CA ALA A 100 -2.21 19.76 4.47
C ALA A 100 -1.73 20.13 5.89
N GLY A 101 -2.09 19.33 6.89
CA GLY A 101 -1.66 19.49 8.29
C GLY A 101 -0.24 19.02 8.59
N GLU A 102 0.32 18.17 7.73
CA GLU A 102 1.58 17.48 7.94
C GLU A 102 2.77 18.45 7.88
N PRO A 103 3.72 18.40 8.83
CA PRO A 103 4.77 19.42 8.98
C PRO A 103 5.67 19.63 7.75
N MET A 104 6.02 18.56 7.03
CA MET A 104 6.86 18.67 5.83
C MET A 104 6.05 19.22 4.65
N SER A 105 4.77 18.88 4.55
CA SER A 105 3.85 19.48 3.58
C SER A 105 3.70 20.98 3.80
N LYS A 106 3.47 21.42 5.06
CA LYS A 106 3.42 22.85 5.43
C LYS A 106 4.69 23.61 5.09
N ALA A 107 5.84 22.95 5.19
CA ALA A 107 7.13 23.53 4.81
C ALA A 107 7.38 23.53 3.30
N GLY A 108 6.45 23.03 2.49
CA GLY A 108 6.58 22.96 1.03
C GLY A 108 7.65 21.99 0.54
N LEU A 109 7.97 20.97 1.34
CA LEU A 109 9.05 20.02 1.09
C LEU A 109 8.74 19.09 -0.07
N TYR A 110 7.46 18.74 -0.28
CA TYR A 110 7.06 17.78 -1.29
C TYR A 110 6.91 18.42 -2.68
N GLN A 111 7.44 17.74 -3.70
CA GLN A 111 7.21 18.07 -5.11
C GLN A 111 5.95 17.41 -5.67
N ARG A 112 5.56 16.26 -5.10
CA ARG A 112 4.41 15.48 -5.55
C ARG A 112 3.78 14.75 -4.36
N VAL A 113 2.45 14.79 -4.32
CA VAL A 113 1.66 14.01 -3.38
C VAL A 113 0.65 13.18 -4.15
N GLU A 114 0.58 11.91 -3.83
CA GLU A 114 -0.37 10.96 -4.39
C GLU A 114 -1.24 10.42 -3.25
N ILE A 115 -2.56 10.51 -3.38
CA ILE A 115 -3.51 10.02 -2.39
C ILE A 115 -4.43 9.01 -3.06
N HIS A 116 -4.26 7.75 -2.70
CA HIS A 116 -5.00 6.65 -3.27
C HIS A 116 -5.95 6.05 -2.23
N ARG A 117 -7.23 5.88 -2.58
CA ARG A 117 -8.08 5.02 -1.78
C ARG A 117 -7.53 3.59 -1.84
N TRP A 118 -7.35 2.97 -0.70
CA TRP A 118 -6.70 1.68 -0.56
C TRP A 118 -7.49 0.78 0.40
N SER A 119 -7.27 -0.51 0.35
CA SER A 119 -7.96 -1.45 1.22
C SER A 119 -7.00 -2.53 1.71
N ASN A 120 -6.67 -2.51 3.00
CA ASN A 120 -5.84 -3.54 3.63
C ASN A 120 -6.55 -4.90 3.59
N SER A 121 -6.03 -5.83 2.78
CA SER A 121 -6.62 -7.16 2.59
C SER A 121 -6.27 -8.17 3.67
N VAL A 122 -5.18 -7.93 4.41
CA VAL A 122 -4.70 -8.86 5.45
C VAL A 122 -4.94 -8.36 6.86
N GLN A 123 -5.50 -7.16 7.00
CA GLN A 123 -5.83 -6.50 8.28
C GLN A 123 -4.64 -6.37 9.26
N LYS A 124 -3.42 -6.61 8.79
CA LYS A 124 -2.19 -6.39 9.57
C LYS A 124 -1.83 -4.91 9.58
N ARG A 125 -1.17 -4.47 10.63
CA ARG A 125 -0.64 -3.12 10.81
C ARG A 125 0.88 -3.17 10.92
N GLN A 126 1.55 -2.05 10.73
CA GLN A 126 2.99 -1.95 10.96
C GLN A 126 3.37 -2.40 12.37
N ALA A 127 2.56 -2.06 13.38
CA ALA A 127 2.78 -2.45 14.76
C ALA A 127 2.76 -3.98 14.98
N ASP A 128 2.07 -4.73 14.11
CA ASP A 128 2.02 -6.19 14.17
C ASP A 128 3.23 -6.86 13.51
N SER A 129 4.08 -6.08 12.83
CA SER A 129 5.25 -6.61 12.12
C SER A 129 6.33 -7.08 13.10
N ARG A 130 6.82 -8.30 12.89
CA ARG A 130 7.92 -8.87 13.69
C ARG A 130 9.30 -8.33 13.34
N ARG A 131 9.41 -7.46 12.31
CA ARG A 131 10.68 -6.84 11.85
C ARG A 131 11.83 -7.85 11.81
N LYS A 132 11.90 -8.62 10.72
CA LYS A 132 12.87 -9.71 10.58
C LYS A 132 14.31 -9.24 10.30
N GLY A 133 14.57 -7.93 10.31
CA GLY A 133 15.87 -7.34 9.96
C GLY A 133 16.17 -7.35 8.46
N LEU A 134 15.17 -7.63 7.64
CA LEU A 134 15.25 -7.59 6.18
C LEU A 134 14.96 -6.17 5.67
N GLN A 135 15.16 -5.95 4.37
CA GLN A 135 14.82 -4.67 3.73
C GLN A 135 13.32 -4.62 3.43
N GLN A 136 12.73 -3.44 3.61
CA GLN A 136 11.33 -3.23 3.31
C GLN A 136 11.17 -2.58 1.92
N PHE A 137 10.13 -2.99 1.19
CA PHE A 137 9.82 -2.47 -0.14
C PHE A 137 8.32 -2.18 -0.25
N VAL A 138 8.00 -0.98 -0.74
CA VAL A 138 6.66 -0.64 -1.23
C VAL A 138 6.61 -0.98 -2.71
N CYS A 139 5.67 -1.85 -3.09
CA CYS A 139 5.39 -2.16 -4.48
C CYS A 139 4.01 -1.60 -4.84
N THR A 140 3.95 -0.81 -5.91
CA THR A 140 2.69 -0.24 -6.42
C THR A 140 2.57 -0.46 -7.91
N GLY A 141 1.37 -0.81 -8.36
CA GLY A 141 1.09 -1.02 -9.78
C GLY A 141 -0.36 -0.69 -10.13
N PRO A 142 -0.60 0.37 -10.94
CA PRO A 142 -1.91 0.57 -11.55
C PRO A 142 -2.26 -0.58 -12.49
N LYS A 143 -3.53 -1.00 -12.51
CA LYS A 143 -4.02 -2.07 -13.38
C LYS A 143 -4.16 -1.61 -14.84
N THR A 144 -3.84 -2.54 -15.77
CA THR A 144 -4.10 -2.37 -17.22
C THR A 144 -4.91 -3.52 -17.81
N GLY A 145 -4.90 -4.68 -17.17
CA GLY A 145 -5.58 -5.88 -17.67
C GLY A 145 -7.11 -5.75 -17.57
N THR A 146 -7.81 -6.54 -18.40
CA THR A 146 -9.27 -6.66 -18.35
C THR A 146 -9.74 -7.50 -17.14
N PRO A 147 -11.02 -7.46 -16.76
CA PRO A 147 -11.55 -8.34 -15.72
C PRO A 147 -11.34 -9.83 -16.02
N GLU A 148 -11.40 -10.23 -17.31
CA GLU A 148 -11.15 -11.60 -17.77
C GLU A 148 -9.70 -12.02 -17.54
N PHE A 149 -8.75 -11.12 -17.84
CA PHE A 149 -7.32 -11.33 -17.56
C PHE A 149 -7.10 -11.62 -16.07
N PHE A 150 -7.60 -10.75 -15.18
CA PHE A 150 -7.42 -10.94 -13.74
C PHE A 150 -8.09 -12.22 -13.23
N ARG A 151 -9.24 -12.60 -13.78
CA ARG A 151 -9.90 -13.87 -13.47
C ARG A 151 -9.04 -15.07 -13.88
N ALA A 152 -8.46 -15.05 -15.06
CA ALA A 152 -7.63 -16.14 -15.59
C ALA A 152 -6.39 -16.42 -14.72
N TYR A 153 -5.78 -15.37 -14.18
CA TYR A 153 -4.56 -15.50 -13.36
C TYR A 153 -4.81 -15.46 -11.85
N LEU A 154 -6.06 -15.33 -11.38
CA LEU A 154 -6.39 -15.12 -9.97
C LEU A 154 -5.82 -16.21 -9.06
N HIS A 155 -6.05 -17.48 -9.40
CA HIS A 155 -5.56 -18.61 -8.58
C HIS A 155 -4.03 -18.63 -8.48
N ALA A 156 -3.33 -18.39 -9.58
CA ALA A 156 -1.87 -18.31 -9.59
C ALA A 156 -1.37 -17.15 -8.72
N HIS A 157 -2.02 -15.97 -8.80
CA HIS A 157 -1.75 -14.80 -7.97
C HIS A 157 -1.94 -15.09 -6.48
N GLU A 158 -3.07 -15.70 -6.11
CA GLU A 158 -3.37 -16.05 -4.71
C GLU A 158 -2.37 -17.05 -4.15
N SER A 159 -2.03 -18.10 -4.90
CA SER A 159 -1.02 -19.10 -4.52
C SER A 159 0.36 -18.47 -4.37
N TYR A 160 0.73 -17.58 -5.29
CA TYR A 160 2.00 -16.85 -5.23
C TYR A 160 2.08 -15.97 -3.99
N PHE A 161 1.04 -15.21 -3.70
CA PHE A 161 0.99 -14.36 -2.50
C PHE A 161 0.94 -15.17 -1.20
N ALA A 162 0.34 -16.35 -1.20
CA ALA A 162 0.35 -17.24 -0.05
C ALA A 162 1.77 -17.70 0.31
N ALA A 163 2.62 -17.97 -0.70
CA ALA A 163 4.03 -18.33 -0.50
C ALA A 163 4.86 -17.20 0.14
N TYR A 164 4.45 -15.95 -0.02
CA TYR A 164 5.08 -14.77 0.60
C TYR A 164 4.31 -14.24 1.82
N GLY A 165 3.36 -15.01 2.36
CA GLY A 165 2.46 -14.56 3.44
C GLY A 165 3.17 -13.94 4.64
N ASP A 166 4.30 -14.52 5.03
CA ASP A 166 5.12 -14.05 6.17
C ASP A 166 6.02 -12.85 5.84
N SER A 167 6.18 -12.53 4.57
CA SER A 167 6.94 -11.36 4.13
C SER A 167 6.09 -10.09 4.09
N PHE A 168 4.76 -10.20 3.98
CA PHE A 168 3.89 -9.04 3.95
C PHE A 168 3.74 -8.39 5.33
N ILE A 169 4.09 -7.11 5.43
CA ILE A 169 3.72 -6.23 6.53
C ILE A 169 2.24 -5.90 6.39
N PHE A 170 1.84 -5.44 5.22
CA PHE A 170 0.44 -5.31 4.79
C PHE A 170 0.35 -5.27 3.26
N ARG A 171 -0.85 -5.51 2.73
CA ARG A 171 -1.09 -5.47 1.28
C ARG A 171 -2.55 -5.25 0.96
N GLY A 172 -2.82 -4.74 -0.23
CA GLY A 172 -4.18 -4.64 -0.70
C GLY A 172 -4.34 -3.87 -2.00
N PRO A 173 -5.56 -3.88 -2.56
CA PRO A 173 -5.88 -3.16 -3.78
C PRO A 173 -5.93 -1.64 -3.56
N ILE A 174 -5.44 -0.89 -4.56
CA ILE A 174 -5.82 0.49 -4.79
C ILE A 174 -7.23 0.46 -5.38
N ARG A 175 -8.10 1.33 -4.86
CA ARG A 175 -9.52 1.37 -5.18
C ARG A 175 -9.90 2.61 -5.99
N SER A 176 -10.99 2.54 -6.73
CA SER A 176 -11.66 3.71 -7.30
C SER A 176 -12.05 4.71 -6.21
N ALA A 177 -12.34 5.95 -6.58
CA ALA A 177 -12.67 7.03 -5.65
C ALA A 177 -13.85 6.68 -4.71
N ASP A 178 -14.88 5.99 -5.23
CA ASP A 178 -16.00 5.47 -4.45
C ASP A 178 -15.67 4.20 -3.64
N GLY A 179 -14.50 3.61 -3.84
CA GLY A 179 -14.03 2.40 -3.18
C GLY A 179 -14.47 1.09 -3.83
N ALA A 180 -15.33 1.11 -4.84
CA ALA A 180 -15.96 -0.09 -5.39
C ALA A 180 -15.00 -0.98 -6.18
N ASP A 181 -14.22 -0.38 -7.07
CA ASP A 181 -13.42 -1.11 -8.04
C ASP A 181 -11.95 -1.21 -7.63
N ASN A 182 -11.33 -2.32 -7.98
CA ASN A 182 -9.90 -2.52 -7.83
C ASN A 182 -9.18 -2.00 -9.09
N ILE A 183 -8.45 -0.89 -8.95
CA ILE A 183 -7.74 -0.21 -10.03
C ILE A 183 -6.21 -0.33 -9.94
N GLY A 184 -5.70 -1.03 -8.94
CA GLY A 184 -4.27 -1.22 -8.74
C GLY A 184 -3.94 -2.01 -7.49
N THR A 185 -2.67 -2.06 -7.15
CA THR A 185 -2.19 -2.71 -5.93
C THR A 185 -1.19 -1.83 -5.20
N ALA A 186 -1.16 -1.93 -3.87
CA ALA A 186 -0.12 -1.36 -3.03
C ALA A 186 0.23 -2.35 -1.91
N LEU A 187 1.49 -2.72 -1.84
CA LEU A 187 2.04 -3.75 -0.95
C LEU A 187 3.21 -3.17 -0.18
N LEU A 188 3.35 -3.54 1.09
CA LEU A 188 4.58 -3.37 1.86
C LEU A 188 5.03 -4.74 2.36
N LEU A 189 6.25 -5.12 2.03
CA LEU A 189 6.80 -6.43 2.39
C LEU A 189 8.29 -6.33 2.74
N GLU A 190 8.77 -7.32 3.51
CA GLU A 190 10.18 -7.49 3.86
C GLU A 190 10.82 -8.57 2.98
N LEU A 191 11.94 -8.23 2.35
CA LEU A 191 12.72 -9.14 1.50
C LEU A 191 14.22 -8.93 1.77
N PRO A 192 15.08 -9.92 1.45
CA PRO A 192 16.51 -9.84 1.72
C PRO A 192 17.17 -8.58 1.15
N ASP A 193 16.88 -8.27 -0.11
CA ASP A 193 17.52 -7.19 -0.86
C ASP A 193 16.66 -6.74 -2.06
N ARG A 194 17.17 -5.77 -2.83
CA ARG A 194 16.53 -5.25 -4.03
C ARG A 194 16.35 -6.33 -5.10
N ALA A 195 17.30 -7.24 -5.28
CA ALA A 195 17.19 -8.29 -6.29
C ALA A 195 16.03 -9.25 -5.96
N ALA A 196 15.82 -9.57 -4.68
CA ALA A 196 14.67 -10.34 -4.22
C ALA A 196 13.35 -9.60 -4.44
N ALA A 197 13.33 -8.27 -4.26
CA ALA A 197 12.14 -7.46 -4.53
C ALA A 197 11.79 -7.40 -6.02
N ASP A 198 12.79 -7.25 -6.89
CA ASP A 198 12.62 -7.30 -8.34
C ASP A 198 12.16 -8.69 -8.79
N ALA A 199 12.74 -9.76 -8.24
CA ALA A 199 12.32 -11.14 -8.53
C ALA A 199 10.88 -11.40 -8.06
N PHE A 200 10.50 -10.91 -6.87
CA PHE A 200 9.13 -10.99 -6.37
C PHE A 200 8.15 -10.34 -7.36
N TRP A 201 8.40 -9.11 -7.79
CA TRP A 201 7.50 -8.40 -8.68
C TRP A 201 7.44 -9.02 -10.08
N ASN A 202 8.60 -9.34 -10.65
CA ASN A 202 8.69 -9.87 -12.02
C ASN A 202 8.09 -11.29 -12.18
N ASN A 203 7.99 -12.05 -11.09
CA ASN A 203 7.37 -13.37 -11.08
C ASN A 203 5.93 -13.38 -10.56
N GLU A 204 5.43 -12.25 -10.03
CA GLU A 204 4.04 -12.12 -9.64
C GLU A 204 3.12 -12.32 -10.86
N PRO A 205 2.15 -13.23 -10.82
CA PRO A 205 1.42 -13.67 -12.03
C PRO A 205 0.72 -12.55 -12.80
N PHE A 206 0.18 -11.53 -12.13
CA PHE A 206 -0.40 -10.37 -12.83
C PHE A 206 0.69 -9.50 -13.45
N ALA A 207 1.75 -9.17 -12.71
CA ALA A 207 2.84 -8.33 -13.20
C ALA A 207 3.56 -9.00 -14.37
N LYS A 208 3.91 -10.26 -14.22
CA LYS A 208 4.60 -11.08 -15.24
C LYS A 208 3.85 -11.11 -16.58
N ASN A 209 2.54 -11.12 -16.54
CA ASN A 209 1.68 -11.24 -17.73
C ASN A 209 1.10 -9.89 -18.19
N GLY A 210 1.62 -8.75 -17.71
CA GLY A 210 1.25 -7.42 -18.18
C GLY A 210 -0.06 -6.87 -17.58
N GLY A 211 -0.48 -7.36 -16.43
CA GLY A 211 -1.69 -6.89 -15.73
C GLY A 211 -1.53 -5.53 -15.04
N TYR A 212 -0.30 -5.04 -14.91
CA TYR A 212 0.00 -3.72 -14.35
C TYR A 212 0.71 -2.83 -15.38
N GLN A 213 0.61 -1.53 -15.18
CA GLN A 213 1.28 -0.53 -16.02
C GLN A 213 2.81 -0.66 -15.90
N ARG A 214 3.52 -0.21 -16.94
CA ARG A 214 4.99 -0.24 -16.98
C ARG A 214 5.66 0.67 -15.95
N ASP A 215 4.92 1.65 -15.41
CA ASP A 215 5.35 2.54 -14.34
C ASP A 215 5.11 1.95 -12.93
N ALA A 216 4.79 0.67 -12.83
CA ALA A 216 4.78 -0.04 -11.56
C ALA A 216 6.12 0.18 -10.85
N ARG A 217 6.03 0.57 -9.58
CA ARG A 217 7.21 0.98 -8.80
C ARG A 217 7.50 0.00 -7.68
N ILE A 218 8.77 -0.31 -7.51
CA ILE A 218 9.32 -0.96 -6.34
C ILE A 218 10.27 0.04 -5.70
N THR A 219 9.95 0.51 -4.51
CA THR A 219 10.76 1.52 -3.82
C THR A 219 11.18 0.98 -2.45
N ARG A 220 12.47 1.04 -2.17
CA ARG A 220 12.97 0.70 -0.83
C ARG A 220 12.35 1.63 0.20
N TRP A 221 12.04 1.07 1.35
CA TRP A 221 11.32 1.75 2.39
C TRP A 221 11.91 1.44 3.77
N VAL A 222 11.79 2.37 4.71
CA VAL A 222 12.20 2.19 6.09
C VAL A 222 11.11 2.66 7.04
N PHE A 223 11.00 2.02 8.20
CA PHE A 223 10.05 2.41 9.24
C PHE A 223 10.27 3.86 9.69
N GLY A 224 9.19 4.60 9.95
CA GLY A 224 9.22 6.00 10.38
C GLY A 224 9.39 6.22 11.89
N ASP A 225 9.35 5.16 12.68
CA ASP A 225 9.44 5.13 14.15
C ASP A 225 10.87 5.03 14.70
#